data_4db1d550e6c56a51508dd3e0ae72f3bf
#
_entry.id   4db1d550e6c56a51508dd3e0ae72f3bf
#
_cell.length_a   1.000
_cell.length_b   1.000
_cell.length_c   1.000
_cell.angle_alpha   90.00
_cell.angle_beta   90.00
_cell.angle_gamma   90.00
#
_symmetry.space_group_name_H-M   'P 1'
#
loop_
_entity.id
_entity.type
_entity.pdbx_description
1 polymer ?
#
loop_
_entity_poly.entity_id
_entity_poly.type
_entity_poly.pdbx_seq_one_letter_code
_entity_poly.pdbx_strand_id
1 'polypeptide(L)'
;VRAHAEVEAAANRRADAAAAGRMDAEPQPTAAAAPAAPRPAAAPKSPEQTLVLIADDSKLVRVKTGRLLVLHHYQVCYAVDGIDASRQLQEARPDVLITDVDMPGMDGFALTRHVRQNPLTAQMPVIMITAADDRHQAEAHSAGVSVLLGKPYPEDALIAHIKCAMGARPATETALAHGEA
;
A
#
# COMPACT_ATOMS: atom_id res chain seq x y z
N VAL A 1 9.36 60.07 -29.54
CA VAL A 1 10.26 59.18 -30.30
C VAL A 1 11.65 59.06 -29.65
N ARG A 2 11.97 59.86 -28.59
CA ARG A 2 13.29 59.75 -27.88
C ARG A 2 13.30 58.84 -26.64
N ALA A 3 12.13 58.37 -26.15
CA ALA A 3 12.05 57.60 -24.91
C ALA A 3 12.20 56.07 -25.12
N HIS A 4 12.06 55.55 -26.34
CA HIS A 4 12.19 54.12 -26.62
C HIS A 4 13.62 53.63 -26.89
N ALA A 5 14.53 54.54 -27.26
CA ALA A 5 15.92 54.17 -27.57
C ALA A 5 16.81 54.00 -26.32
N GLU A 6 16.41 54.58 -25.20
CA GLU A 6 17.22 54.49 -23.95
C GLU A 6 16.89 53.22 -23.13
N VAL A 7 15.74 52.60 -23.35
CA VAL A 7 15.35 51.37 -22.63
C VAL A 7 16.02 50.14 -23.25
N GLU A 8 16.25 50.10 -24.56
CA GLU A 8 16.95 49.00 -25.22
C GLU A 8 18.46 48.98 -24.96
N ALA A 9 19.07 50.15 -24.76
CA ALA A 9 20.50 50.27 -24.45
C ALA A 9 20.83 49.82 -23.01
N ALA A 10 19.87 49.84 -22.09
CA ALA A 10 20.06 49.38 -20.72
C ALA A 10 19.87 47.85 -20.56
N ALA A 11 19.09 47.22 -21.43
CA ALA A 11 18.89 45.78 -21.41
C ALA A 11 20.10 45.01 -21.98
N ASN A 12 20.82 45.59 -22.93
CA ASN A 12 21.94 44.92 -23.58
C ASN A 12 23.26 44.99 -22.77
N ARG A 13 23.36 45.88 -21.78
CA ARG A 13 24.51 45.95 -20.87
C ARG A 13 24.49 45.03 -19.66
N ARG A 14 23.38 44.34 -19.44
CA ARG A 14 23.25 43.30 -18.37
C ARG A 14 23.53 41.88 -18.84
N ALA A 15 23.61 41.64 -20.15
CA ALA A 15 23.89 40.33 -20.70
C ALA A 15 25.39 39.99 -20.78
N ASP A 16 26.28 41.01 -20.75
CA ASP A 16 27.73 40.78 -20.94
C ASP A 16 28.52 40.59 -19.62
N ALA A 17 27.87 40.70 -18.48
CA ALA A 17 28.54 40.55 -17.18
C ALA A 17 28.38 39.13 -16.55
N ALA A 18 27.72 38.21 -17.23
CA ALA A 18 27.45 36.87 -16.72
C ALA A 18 28.30 35.74 -17.33
N ALA A 19 29.31 36.09 -18.12
CA ALA A 19 30.12 35.11 -18.88
C ALA A 19 31.58 34.94 -18.38
N ALA A 20 31.88 35.26 -17.14
CA ALA A 20 33.21 35.00 -16.60
C ALA A 20 33.12 34.42 -15.19
N GLY A 21 33.07 33.09 -15.08
CA GLY A 21 33.05 32.39 -13.78
C GLY A 21 32.59 30.96 -13.85
N ARG A 22 32.97 30.20 -14.86
CA ARG A 22 32.88 28.71 -14.81
C ARG A 22 34.23 28.21 -14.35
N MET A 23 34.33 27.99 -13.05
CA MET A 23 35.29 27.06 -12.48
C MET A 23 34.64 25.68 -12.42
N ASP A 24 35.37 24.71 -12.95
CA ASP A 24 35.05 23.30 -13.03
C ASP A 24 34.56 22.77 -11.69
N ALA A 25 33.25 22.53 -11.59
CA ALA A 25 32.71 21.67 -10.58
C ALA A 25 32.63 20.26 -11.20
N GLU A 26 33.57 19.42 -10.86
CA GLU A 26 33.49 17.97 -11.09
C GLU A 26 32.11 17.47 -10.65
N PRO A 27 31.45 16.59 -11.44
CA PRO A 27 30.24 15.93 -10.99
C PRO A 27 30.62 15.00 -9.83
N GLN A 28 30.27 15.41 -8.61
CA GLN A 28 30.31 14.49 -7.48
C GLN A 28 29.42 13.29 -7.81
N PRO A 29 29.90 12.06 -7.63
CA PRO A 29 29.07 10.88 -7.81
C PRO A 29 27.92 11.00 -6.81
N THR A 30 26.69 11.14 -7.34
CA THR A 30 25.48 10.98 -6.57
C THR A 30 25.60 9.68 -5.81
N ALA A 31 25.70 9.78 -4.49
CA ALA A 31 25.68 8.61 -3.62
C ALA A 31 24.49 7.75 -4.02
N ALA A 32 24.79 6.61 -4.61
CA ALA A 32 23.80 5.56 -4.86
C ALA A 32 23.09 5.35 -3.54
N ALA A 33 21.77 5.58 -3.53
CA ALA A 33 20.95 5.28 -2.39
C ALA A 33 21.23 3.83 -2.01
N ALA A 34 21.89 3.63 -0.88
CA ALA A 34 22.10 2.31 -0.33
C ALA A 34 20.72 1.64 -0.26
N PRO A 35 20.60 0.36 -0.66
CA PRO A 35 19.34 -0.35 -0.51
C PRO A 35 18.93 -0.24 0.95
N ALA A 36 17.74 0.31 1.18
CA ALA A 36 17.19 0.46 2.52
C ALA A 36 17.27 -0.92 3.19
N ALA A 37 18.02 -1.00 4.28
CA ALA A 37 18.17 -2.23 5.04
C ALA A 37 16.78 -2.80 5.32
N PRO A 38 16.56 -4.13 5.16
CA PRO A 38 15.28 -4.73 5.49
C PRO A 38 14.93 -4.34 6.92
N ARG A 39 13.74 -3.75 7.12
CA ARG A 39 13.25 -3.44 8.47
C ARG A 39 13.43 -4.72 9.30
N PRO A 40 14.06 -4.65 10.48
CA PRO A 40 14.05 -5.78 11.38
C PRO A 40 12.61 -6.21 11.56
N ALA A 41 12.33 -7.50 11.43
CA ALA A 41 11.00 -8.06 11.61
C ALA A 41 10.47 -7.55 12.96
N ALA A 42 9.56 -6.59 12.92
CA ALA A 42 8.95 -6.06 14.13
C ALA A 42 8.30 -7.23 14.86
N ALA A 43 8.45 -7.26 16.18
CA ALA A 43 7.76 -8.25 16.99
C ALA A 43 6.27 -8.28 16.60
N PRO A 44 5.63 -9.47 16.54
CA PRO A 44 4.25 -9.58 16.11
C PRO A 44 3.38 -8.65 16.95
N LYS A 45 2.69 -7.71 16.29
CA LYS A 45 1.76 -6.80 16.95
C LYS A 45 0.57 -7.60 17.50
N SER A 46 0.09 -7.22 18.67
CA SER A 46 -1.18 -7.74 19.17
C SER A 46 -2.34 -7.25 18.30
N PRO A 47 -3.50 -7.93 18.28
CA PRO A 47 -4.68 -7.45 17.57
C PRO A 47 -5.04 -6.00 17.88
N GLU A 48 -4.96 -5.61 19.16
CA GLU A 48 -5.26 -4.26 19.67
C GLU A 48 -4.32 -3.17 19.11
N GLN A 49 -3.13 -3.56 18.68
CA GLN A 49 -2.12 -2.68 18.09
C GLN A 49 -2.12 -2.74 16.55
N THR A 50 -2.94 -3.61 15.97
CA THR A 50 -3.01 -3.83 14.53
C THR A 50 -4.14 -3.00 13.94
N LEU A 51 -3.79 -2.07 13.05
CA LEU A 51 -4.74 -1.26 12.29
C LEU A 51 -5.02 -1.91 10.94
N VAL A 52 -6.28 -2.21 10.68
CA VAL A 52 -6.75 -2.82 9.42
C VAL A 52 -7.54 -1.78 8.62
N LEU A 53 -7.12 -1.52 7.38
CA LEU A 53 -7.88 -0.71 6.43
C LEU A 53 -8.81 -1.61 5.62
N ILE A 54 -10.10 -1.26 5.59
CA ILE A 54 -11.11 -1.96 4.80
C ILE A 54 -11.55 -1.03 3.66
N ALA A 55 -11.25 -1.44 2.42
CA ALA A 55 -11.65 -0.77 1.19
C ALA A 55 -12.71 -1.61 0.45
N ASP A 56 -13.91 -1.11 0.34
CA ASP A 56 -15.06 -1.77 -0.32
C ASP A 56 -16.09 -0.69 -0.63
N ASP A 57 -16.71 -0.68 -1.78
CA ASP A 57 -17.73 0.31 -2.16
C ASP A 57 -19.06 0.10 -1.42
N SER A 58 -19.34 -1.12 -1.00
CA SER A 58 -20.53 -1.47 -0.24
C SER A 58 -20.42 -1.09 1.24
N LYS A 59 -21.18 -0.08 1.66
CA LYS A 59 -21.28 0.28 3.08
C LYS A 59 -21.63 -0.90 3.98
N LEU A 60 -22.50 -1.79 3.51
CA LEU A 60 -22.93 -2.96 4.30
C LEU A 60 -21.75 -3.91 4.56
N VAL A 61 -20.96 -4.18 3.52
CA VAL A 61 -19.78 -5.06 3.65
C VAL A 61 -18.75 -4.43 4.58
N ARG A 62 -18.43 -3.13 4.40
CA ARG A 62 -17.51 -2.41 5.30
C ARG A 62 -17.94 -2.52 6.76
N VAL A 63 -19.22 -2.25 7.06
CA VAL A 63 -19.73 -2.31 8.44
C VAL A 63 -19.71 -3.73 8.98
N LYS A 64 -20.10 -4.74 8.20
CA LYS A 64 -20.08 -6.14 8.62
C LYS A 64 -18.65 -6.60 8.93
N THR A 65 -17.74 -6.40 8.00
CA THR A 65 -16.33 -6.78 8.16
C THR A 65 -15.68 -6.02 9.33
N GLY A 66 -15.95 -4.72 9.45
CA GLY A 66 -15.42 -3.92 10.56
C GLY A 66 -15.91 -4.37 11.93
N ARG A 67 -17.19 -4.73 12.06
CA ARG A 67 -17.74 -5.29 13.32
C ARG A 67 -17.05 -6.59 13.70
N LEU A 68 -16.84 -7.49 12.73
CA LEU A 68 -16.12 -8.73 12.96
C LEU A 68 -14.70 -8.46 13.48
N LEU A 69 -13.97 -7.55 12.86
CA LEU A 69 -12.60 -7.22 13.27
C LEU A 69 -12.56 -6.60 14.68
N VAL A 70 -13.48 -5.69 15.00
CA VAL A 70 -13.60 -5.09 16.33
C VAL A 70 -13.89 -6.15 17.39
N LEU A 71 -14.74 -7.14 17.11
CA LEU A 71 -14.98 -8.28 18.00
C LEU A 71 -13.70 -9.08 18.30
N HIS A 72 -12.77 -9.10 17.36
CA HIS A 72 -11.45 -9.72 17.51
C HIS A 72 -10.36 -8.74 17.98
N HIS A 73 -10.75 -7.58 18.49
CA HIS A 73 -9.89 -6.54 19.08
C HIS A 73 -8.96 -5.82 18.09
N TYR A 74 -9.23 -5.90 16.78
CA TYR A 74 -8.48 -5.12 15.78
C TYR A 74 -8.97 -3.67 15.75
N GLN A 75 -8.05 -2.75 15.46
CA GLN A 75 -8.41 -1.38 15.09
C GLN A 75 -8.77 -1.34 13.61
N VAL A 76 -9.78 -0.54 13.25
CA VAL A 76 -10.25 -0.48 11.84
C VAL A 76 -10.36 0.96 11.35
N CYS A 77 -9.97 1.17 10.10
CA CYS A 77 -10.31 2.34 9.32
C CYS A 77 -10.97 1.91 8.01
N TYR A 78 -11.69 2.82 7.37
CA TYR A 78 -12.56 2.50 6.25
C TYR A 78 -12.26 3.40 5.06
N ALA A 79 -12.27 2.82 3.86
CA ALA A 79 -12.26 3.55 2.60
C ALA A 79 -13.46 3.14 1.74
N VAL A 80 -14.03 4.10 1.04
CA VAL A 80 -15.23 3.87 0.22
C VAL A 80 -14.91 3.39 -1.19
N ASP A 81 -13.67 3.60 -1.62
CA ASP A 81 -13.14 3.18 -2.92
C ASP A 81 -11.61 3.09 -2.87
N GLY A 82 -10.98 2.70 -3.98
CA GLY A 82 -9.54 2.57 -4.06
C GLY A 82 -8.77 3.89 -3.97
N ILE A 83 -9.37 5.00 -4.40
CA ILE A 83 -8.77 6.34 -4.32
C ILE A 83 -8.74 6.81 -2.86
N ASP A 84 -9.85 6.67 -2.15
CA ASP A 84 -9.91 6.97 -0.71
C ASP A 84 -8.96 6.05 0.07
N ALA A 85 -8.89 4.76 -0.29
CA ALA A 85 -7.94 3.83 0.30
C ALA A 85 -6.49 4.27 0.11
N SER A 86 -6.10 4.72 -1.08
CA SER A 86 -4.74 5.19 -1.36
C SER A 86 -4.35 6.40 -0.50
N ARG A 87 -5.31 7.29 -0.19
CA ARG A 87 -5.11 8.41 0.73
C ARG A 87 -4.97 7.92 2.18
N GLN A 88 -5.87 7.04 2.63
CA GLN A 88 -5.83 6.46 3.99
C GLN A 88 -4.53 5.69 4.26
N LEU A 89 -3.95 5.04 3.26
CA LEU A 89 -2.65 4.37 3.36
C LEU A 89 -1.51 5.33 3.77
N GLN A 90 -1.56 6.57 3.30
CA GLN A 90 -0.56 7.59 3.62
C GLN A 90 -0.80 8.22 4.99
N GLU A 91 -2.07 8.50 5.31
CA GLU A 91 -2.47 9.21 6.52
C GLU A 91 -2.46 8.30 7.77
N ALA A 92 -3.15 7.16 7.69
CA ALA A 92 -3.37 6.27 8.82
C ALA A 92 -2.26 5.20 8.97
N ARG A 93 -1.53 4.87 7.89
CA ARG A 93 -0.46 3.85 7.85
C ARG A 93 -0.91 2.51 8.44
N PRO A 94 -1.94 1.87 7.87
CA PRO A 94 -2.45 0.60 8.37
C PRO A 94 -1.38 -0.52 8.27
N ASP A 95 -1.59 -1.55 9.05
CA ASP A 95 -0.73 -2.74 9.07
C ASP A 95 -1.19 -3.81 8.08
N VAL A 96 -2.49 -3.84 7.75
CA VAL A 96 -3.13 -4.79 6.83
C VAL A 96 -4.15 -4.05 5.97
N LEU A 97 -4.21 -4.37 4.70
CA LEU A 97 -5.27 -3.93 3.79
C LEU A 97 -6.20 -5.11 3.48
N ILE A 98 -7.50 -4.88 3.66
CA ILE A 98 -8.57 -5.73 3.12
C ILE A 98 -9.22 -4.93 2.00
N THR A 99 -9.29 -5.46 0.79
CA THR A 99 -9.88 -4.76 -0.36
C THR A 99 -10.84 -5.65 -1.14
N ASP A 100 -11.93 -5.07 -1.62
CA ASP A 100 -12.71 -5.68 -2.69
C ASP A 100 -11.99 -5.55 -4.03
N VAL A 101 -12.36 -6.38 -5.01
CA VAL A 101 -11.88 -6.27 -6.38
C VAL A 101 -12.61 -5.15 -7.10
N ASP A 102 -13.94 -5.21 -7.07
CA ASP A 102 -14.81 -4.35 -7.86
C ASP A 102 -15.13 -3.05 -7.11
N MET A 103 -14.29 -2.03 -7.31
CA MET A 103 -14.52 -0.69 -6.75
C MET A 103 -14.50 0.36 -7.86
N PRO A 104 -15.30 1.43 -7.76
CA PRO A 104 -15.29 2.50 -8.74
C PRO A 104 -13.98 3.29 -8.73
N GLY A 105 -13.56 3.75 -9.90
CA GLY A 105 -12.37 4.59 -10.07
C GLY A 105 -11.06 3.83 -10.01
N MET A 106 -10.72 3.26 -8.88
CA MET A 106 -9.52 2.42 -8.68
C MET A 106 -9.95 1.07 -8.11
N ASP A 107 -9.80 0.01 -8.89
CA ASP A 107 -10.10 -1.36 -8.47
C ASP A 107 -9.08 -1.90 -7.46
N GLY A 108 -9.39 -3.05 -6.85
CA GLY A 108 -8.53 -3.67 -5.84
C GLY A 108 -7.16 -4.09 -6.37
N PHE A 109 -7.04 -4.44 -7.66
CA PHE A 109 -5.76 -4.80 -8.28
C PHE A 109 -4.88 -3.58 -8.49
N ALA A 110 -5.44 -2.47 -8.98
CA ALA A 110 -4.74 -1.20 -9.14
C ALA A 110 -4.28 -0.66 -7.78
N LEU A 111 -5.14 -0.73 -6.77
CA LEU A 111 -4.81 -0.38 -5.39
C LEU A 111 -3.66 -1.24 -4.84
N THR A 112 -3.69 -2.56 -5.08
CA THR A 112 -2.62 -3.47 -4.64
C THR A 112 -1.30 -3.12 -5.33
N ARG A 113 -1.30 -2.88 -6.64
CA ARG A 113 -0.10 -2.43 -7.36
C ARG A 113 0.45 -1.12 -6.78
N HIS A 114 -0.43 -0.17 -6.46
CA HIS A 114 -0.05 1.09 -5.80
C HIS A 114 0.63 0.84 -4.43
N VAL A 115 0.09 -0.06 -3.63
CA VAL A 115 0.68 -0.49 -2.35
C VAL A 115 2.09 -1.07 -2.55
N ARG A 116 2.28 -1.91 -3.56
CA ARG A 116 3.57 -2.58 -3.83
C ARG A 116 4.64 -1.64 -4.40
N GLN A 117 4.23 -0.59 -5.10
CA GLN A 117 5.14 0.42 -5.66
C GLN A 117 5.69 1.40 -4.60
N ASN A 118 5.02 1.55 -3.48
CA ASN A 118 5.47 2.42 -2.40
C ASN A 118 6.35 1.66 -1.40
N PRO A 119 7.64 2.01 -1.23
CA PRO A 119 8.56 1.30 -0.33
C PRO A 119 8.07 1.19 1.12
N LEU A 120 7.25 2.13 1.58
CA LEU A 120 6.71 2.13 2.95
C LEU A 120 5.61 1.08 3.16
N THR A 121 4.89 0.72 2.10
CA THR A 121 3.76 -0.22 2.13
C THR A 121 4.01 -1.49 1.32
N ALA A 122 5.13 -1.59 0.59
CA ALA A 122 5.41 -2.70 -0.31
C ALA A 122 5.33 -4.09 0.36
N GLN A 123 5.63 -4.18 1.64
CA GLN A 123 5.58 -5.42 2.43
C GLN A 123 4.28 -5.59 3.22
N MET A 124 3.36 -4.62 3.13
CA MET A 124 2.08 -4.69 3.86
C MET A 124 1.24 -5.85 3.33
N PRO A 125 0.68 -6.70 4.19
CA PRO A 125 -0.24 -7.74 3.76
C PRO A 125 -1.50 -7.15 3.11
N VAL A 126 -1.88 -7.71 1.95
CA VAL A 126 -3.09 -7.37 1.22
C VAL A 126 -3.96 -8.61 1.11
N ILE A 127 -5.12 -8.56 1.73
CA ILE A 127 -6.16 -9.60 1.64
C ILE A 127 -7.23 -9.07 0.69
N MET A 128 -7.37 -9.70 -0.45
CA MET A 128 -8.36 -9.33 -1.45
C MET A 128 -9.58 -10.23 -1.34
N ILE A 129 -10.76 -9.63 -1.35
CA ILE A 129 -12.03 -10.34 -1.28
C ILE A 129 -12.74 -10.15 -2.61
N THR A 130 -13.17 -11.24 -3.27
CA THR A 130 -13.81 -11.19 -4.58
C THR A 130 -14.98 -12.13 -4.68
N ALA A 131 -15.90 -11.91 -5.63
CA ALA A 131 -16.80 -12.97 -6.05
C ALA A 131 -15.94 -14.15 -6.56
N ALA A 132 -16.31 -15.38 -6.18
CA ALA A 132 -15.55 -16.57 -6.53
C ALA A 132 -15.47 -16.72 -8.06
N ASP A 133 -14.36 -16.32 -8.64
CA ASP A 133 -14.08 -16.43 -10.06
C ASP A 133 -12.59 -16.73 -10.26
N ASP A 134 -12.29 -17.85 -10.90
CA ASP A 134 -10.91 -18.29 -11.19
C ASP A 134 -10.11 -17.27 -12.02
N ARG A 135 -10.80 -16.38 -12.75
CA ARG A 135 -10.17 -15.34 -13.56
C ARG A 135 -9.35 -14.34 -12.73
N HIS A 136 -9.74 -14.08 -11.50
CA HIS A 136 -9.05 -13.14 -10.63
C HIS A 136 -7.75 -13.69 -10.01
N GLN A 137 -7.54 -14.99 -10.04
CA GLN A 137 -6.40 -15.63 -9.38
C GLN A 137 -5.06 -15.25 -10.01
N ALA A 138 -4.99 -15.27 -11.35
CA ALA A 138 -3.78 -14.87 -12.08
C ALA A 138 -3.46 -13.37 -11.91
N GLU A 139 -4.48 -12.52 -11.94
CA GLU A 139 -4.32 -11.08 -11.77
C GLU A 139 -3.95 -10.72 -10.33
N ALA A 140 -4.55 -11.36 -9.33
CA ALA A 140 -4.22 -11.20 -7.92
C ALA A 140 -2.75 -11.52 -7.65
N HIS A 141 -2.26 -12.64 -8.20
CA HIS A 141 -0.86 -13.02 -8.09
C HIS A 141 0.06 -11.97 -8.75
N SER A 142 -0.28 -11.54 -9.96
CA SER A 142 0.48 -10.52 -10.70
C SER A 142 0.49 -9.16 -10.00
N ALA A 143 -0.60 -8.77 -9.36
CA ALA A 143 -0.70 -7.54 -8.58
C ALA A 143 0.07 -7.61 -7.25
N GLY A 144 0.42 -8.80 -6.78
CA GLY A 144 1.11 -9.02 -5.50
C GLY A 144 0.16 -9.08 -4.31
N VAL A 145 -1.06 -9.61 -4.51
CA VAL A 145 -2.01 -9.90 -3.43
C VAL A 145 -1.43 -10.98 -2.53
N SER A 146 -1.54 -10.80 -1.21
CA SER A 146 -1.02 -11.78 -0.25
C SER A 146 -1.97 -12.95 -0.06
N VAL A 147 -3.27 -12.68 -0.02
CA VAL A 147 -4.33 -13.68 0.16
C VAL A 147 -5.55 -13.27 -0.67
N LEU A 148 -6.10 -14.20 -1.43
CA LEU A 148 -7.36 -14.03 -2.17
C LEU A 148 -8.45 -14.87 -1.52
N LEU A 149 -9.57 -14.25 -1.13
CA LEU A 149 -10.73 -14.89 -0.55
C LEU A 149 -11.96 -14.74 -1.45
N GLY A 150 -12.59 -15.87 -1.80
CA GLY A 150 -13.84 -15.88 -2.56
C GLY A 150 -15.06 -15.67 -1.66
N LYS A 151 -15.99 -14.78 -2.06
CA LYS A 151 -17.32 -14.62 -1.41
C LYS A 151 -18.24 -15.79 -1.80
N PRO A 152 -18.96 -16.42 -0.85
CA PRO A 152 -18.94 -16.21 0.59
C PRO A 152 -17.72 -16.86 1.27
N TYR A 153 -17.11 -16.20 2.24
CA TYR A 153 -16.01 -16.75 3.01
C TYR A 153 -16.39 -16.92 4.49
N PRO A 154 -15.82 -17.93 5.18
CA PRO A 154 -15.98 -18.07 6.62
C PRO A 154 -15.31 -16.90 7.36
N GLU A 155 -15.97 -16.34 8.36
CA GLU A 155 -15.43 -15.22 9.14
C GLU A 155 -14.10 -15.60 9.83
N ASP A 156 -14.01 -16.83 10.34
CA ASP A 156 -12.79 -17.37 10.95
C ASP A 156 -11.62 -17.44 9.97
N ALA A 157 -11.86 -17.70 8.69
CA ALA A 157 -10.82 -17.74 7.67
C ALA A 157 -10.19 -16.35 7.49
N LEU A 158 -10.98 -15.28 7.44
CA LEU A 158 -10.47 -13.91 7.37
C LEU A 158 -9.57 -13.58 8.57
N ILE A 159 -10.04 -13.90 9.77
CA ILE A 159 -9.27 -13.68 11.01
C ILE A 159 -7.97 -14.50 11.02
N ALA A 160 -8.02 -15.76 10.59
CA ALA A 160 -6.84 -16.62 10.50
C ALA A 160 -5.79 -16.04 9.53
N HIS A 161 -6.23 -15.54 8.36
CA HIS A 161 -5.33 -14.92 7.39
C HIS A 161 -4.69 -13.62 7.91
N ILE A 162 -5.43 -12.79 8.62
CA ILE A 162 -4.88 -11.59 9.25
C ILE A 162 -3.82 -11.99 10.30
N LYS A 163 -4.11 -12.94 11.17
CA LYS A 163 -3.16 -13.44 12.19
C LYS A 163 -1.90 -14.00 11.53
N CYS A 164 -2.04 -14.81 10.49
CA CYS A 164 -0.93 -15.36 9.74
C CYS A 164 -0.08 -14.26 9.11
N ALA A 165 -0.70 -13.29 8.49
CA ALA A 165 -0.06 -12.15 7.84
C ALA A 165 0.73 -11.27 8.83
N MET A 166 0.27 -11.18 10.07
CA MET A 166 0.94 -10.44 11.15
C MET A 166 2.02 -11.27 11.88
N GLY A 167 2.35 -12.47 11.39
CA GLY A 167 3.39 -13.32 11.97
C GLY A 167 2.95 -14.15 13.18
N ALA A 168 1.67 -14.12 13.53
CA ALA A 168 1.12 -15.05 14.50
C ALA A 168 0.87 -16.39 13.79
N ARG A 169 1.80 -17.34 13.91
CA ARG A 169 1.58 -18.71 13.40
C ARG A 169 0.29 -19.26 13.98
N PRO A 170 -0.64 -19.78 13.16
CA PRO A 170 -1.80 -20.48 13.70
C PRO A 170 -1.28 -21.67 14.53
N ALA A 171 -1.68 -21.73 15.79
CA ALA A 171 -1.45 -22.91 16.63
C ALA A 171 -2.48 -23.98 16.23
N THR A 172 -2.28 -24.62 15.08
CA THR A 172 -2.88 -25.93 14.77
C THR A 172 -2.53 -26.33 13.34
N GLU A 173 -1.38 -26.94 13.18
CA GLU A 173 -1.25 -28.01 12.17
C GLU A 173 -0.23 -29.01 12.68
N THR A 174 -0.60 -29.68 13.75
CA THR A 174 0.10 -30.89 14.20
C THR A 174 -0.94 -31.88 14.61
N ALA A 175 -1.54 -32.54 13.64
CA ALA A 175 -2.18 -33.84 13.84
C ALA A 175 -2.69 -34.37 12.50
N LEU A 176 -1.83 -34.89 11.64
CA LEU A 176 -2.17 -35.96 10.70
C LEU A 176 -0.86 -36.49 10.08
N ALA A 177 -0.08 -37.16 10.85
CA ALA A 177 0.83 -38.18 10.35
C ALA A 177 1.16 -39.10 11.52
N HIS A 178 0.64 -40.26 11.47
CA HIS A 178 1.08 -41.56 11.93
C HIS A 178 -0.13 -42.37 12.45
N GLY A 179 -0.73 -43.08 11.55
CA GLY A 179 -1.56 -44.22 11.80
C GLY A 179 -1.12 -45.29 10.83
N GLU A 180 0.03 -45.91 11.12
CA GLU A 180 0.34 -47.22 10.57
C GLU A 180 0.47 -48.20 11.71
N ALA A 181 -0.37 -49.17 11.65
CA ALA A 181 -0.08 -50.59 11.94
C ALA A 181 -1.29 -51.43 11.54
#